data_7ffcafba74eff2e7045e56f4272f7c45
#
_entry.id   7ffcafba74eff2e7045e56f4272f7c45
#
_cell.length_a   1.000
_cell.length_b   1.000
_cell.length_c   1.000
_cell.angle_alpha   90.00
_cell.angle_beta   90.00
_cell.angle_gamma   90.00
#
_symmetry.space_group_name_H-M   'P 1'
#
loop_
_entity.id
_entity.type
_entity.pdbx_description
1 polymer ?
#
loop_
_entity_poly.entity_id
_entity_poly.type
_entity_poly.pdbx_seq_one_letter_code
_entity_poly.pdbx_strand_id
1 'polypeptide(L)'
;MPDMKLFAGNATPELAQKIADRLYIKLGEASVGRFSDGEISVAINENVRGSDVFILQSTCAPTNDNLMELIVMVDALRRASAGRITAVMPYFGYARQDRRVRSARVPITAKVVADFLSSVGVDRVLTVDLHAEQIQGFFDVPVDNVFGTPVLLEHMRQQQFDNPVVVSPDIGGVVRARAFAKLMDDTDLAIIDKRRPSANVSQVMHIIGDVKGRDCIIVDDMIDTGGTLCKAAEALKSHGAKRVFAYATHPVFSGNAVKNIEESAIDELVVTDSIPLSEEMKATGKVSQLTLSGMLSEALRRVSNEESISAMFEY
;
A
#
# COMPACT_ATOMS: atom_id res chain seq x y z
N MET A 1 11.49 -27.46 9.39
CA MET A 1 11.05 -26.07 9.26
C MET A 1 10.16 -25.74 10.45
N PRO A 2 10.23 -24.56 11.06
CA PRO A 2 9.24 -24.19 12.05
C PRO A 2 7.83 -24.27 11.43
N ASP A 3 6.84 -24.64 12.23
CA ASP A 3 5.45 -24.72 11.81
C ASP A 3 4.97 -23.31 11.52
N MET A 4 4.73 -22.99 10.24
CA MET A 4 4.28 -21.67 9.76
C MET A 4 2.79 -21.51 10.02
N LYS A 5 2.40 -20.42 10.66
CA LYS A 5 1.00 -20.07 10.92
C LYS A 5 0.69 -18.65 10.47
N LEU A 6 -0.44 -18.47 9.80
CA LEU A 6 -0.92 -17.16 9.32
C LEU A 6 -2.21 -16.80 10.04
N PHE A 7 -2.17 -15.75 10.82
CA PHE A 7 -3.35 -15.14 11.45
C PHE A 7 -3.78 -13.89 10.68
N ALA A 8 -5.06 -13.59 10.71
CA ALA A 8 -5.63 -12.39 10.10
C ALA A 8 -6.29 -11.50 11.15
N GLY A 9 -6.04 -10.20 11.09
CA GLY A 9 -6.92 -9.21 11.70
C GLY A 9 -8.11 -8.90 10.80
N ASN A 10 -8.93 -7.94 11.21
CA ASN A 10 -10.20 -7.63 10.53
C ASN A 10 -10.09 -6.74 9.28
N ALA A 11 -8.91 -6.14 9.03
CA ALA A 11 -8.77 -5.17 7.95
C ALA A 11 -8.81 -5.80 6.55
N THR A 12 -8.19 -6.97 6.35
CA THR A 12 -8.01 -7.60 5.03
C THR A 12 -8.23 -9.11 5.04
N PRO A 13 -9.41 -9.60 5.51
CA PRO A 13 -9.64 -11.04 5.66
C PRO A 13 -9.64 -11.79 4.32
N GLU A 14 -10.14 -11.18 3.25
CA GLU A 14 -10.14 -11.79 1.92
C GLU A 14 -8.72 -11.99 1.37
N LEU A 15 -7.83 -11.01 1.57
CA LEU A 15 -6.43 -11.13 1.18
C LEU A 15 -5.73 -12.22 2.00
N ALA A 16 -6.01 -12.30 3.31
CA ALA A 16 -5.48 -13.34 4.17
C ALA A 16 -5.87 -14.74 3.70
N GLN A 17 -7.15 -14.94 3.34
CA GLN A 17 -7.63 -16.22 2.83
C GLN A 17 -6.96 -16.58 1.50
N LYS A 18 -6.86 -15.63 0.56
CA LYS A 18 -6.15 -15.85 -0.72
C LYS A 18 -4.68 -16.24 -0.52
N ILE A 19 -4.00 -15.66 0.48
CA ILE A 19 -2.61 -16.02 0.83
C ILE A 19 -2.55 -17.43 1.42
N ALA A 20 -3.43 -17.74 2.37
CA ALA A 20 -3.50 -19.07 2.99
C ALA A 20 -3.75 -20.18 1.95
N ASP A 21 -4.67 -19.96 1.01
CA ASP A 21 -4.98 -20.88 -0.07
C ASP A 21 -3.77 -21.14 -0.97
N ARG A 22 -3.01 -20.08 -1.29
CA ARG A 22 -1.77 -20.20 -2.12
C ARG A 22 -0.64 -20.91 -1.40
N LEU A 23 -0.56 -20.78 -0.09
CA LEU A 23 0.42 -21.46 0.76
C LEU A 23 -0.01 -22.87 1.15
N TYR A 24 -1.23 -23.28 0.78
CA TYR A 24 -1.83 -24.57 1.17
C TYR A 24 -1.88 -24.77 2.68
N ILE A 25 -2.11 -23.69 3.44
CA ILE A 25 -2.30 -23.70 4.88
C ILE A 25 -3.70 -23.21 5.25
N LYS A 26 -4.11 -23.48 6.49
CA LYS A 26 -5.32 -22.85 7.05
C LYS A 26 -4.94 -21.54 7.74
N LEU A 27 -5.88 -20.60 7.77
CA LEU A 27 -5.75 -19.45 8.66
C LEU A 27 -5.77 -19.93 10.11
N GLY A 28 -4.94 -19.29 10.93
CA GLY A 28 -4.86 -19.55 12.36
C GLY A 28 -6.18 -19.23 13.06
N GLU A 29 -6.53 -20.06 14.02
CA GLU A 29 -7.78 -19.91 14.78
C GLU A 29 -7.63 -18.81 15.84
N ALA A 30 -8.20 -17.65 15.59
CA ALA A 30 -8.24 -16.52 16.53
C ALA A 30 -9.63 -15.87 16.51
N SER A 31 -10.02 -15.35 17.67
CA SER A 31 -11.19 -14.48 17.80
C SER A 31 -10.69 -13.06 17.98
N VAL A 32 -10.94 -12.19 17.02
CA VAL A 32 -10.59 -10.77 17.04
C VAL A 32 -11.89 -9.96 17.01
N GLY A 33 -12.20 -9.26 18.09
CA GLY A 33 -13.45 -8.53 18.24
C GLY A 33 -13.32 -7.35 19.19
N ARG A 34 -14.43 -6.94 19.77
CA ARG A 34 -14.50 -5.80 20.70
C ARG A 34 -15.36 -6.12 21.89
N PHE A 35 -14.98 -5.56 23.03
CA PHE A 35 -15.87 -5.45 24.17
C PHE A 35 -16.98 -4.41 23.91
N SER A 36 -17.97 -4.38 24.77
CA SER A 36 -19.13 -3.46 24.62
C SER A 36 -18.78 -1.98 24.70
N ASP A 37 -17.65 -1.64 25.32
CA ASP A 37 -17.09 -0.29 25.42
C ASP A 37 -16.19 0.09 24.24
N GLY A 38 -15.95 -0.87 23.30
CA GLY A 38 -15.17 -0.65 22.09
C GLY A 38 -13.70 -1.07 22.19
N GLU A 39 -13.21 -1.50 23.36
CA GLU A 39 -11.84 -2.04 23.49
C GLU A 39 -11.65 -3.31 22.67
N ILE A 40 -10.47 -3.46 22.10
CA ILE A 40 -10.14 -4.64 21.29
C ILE A 40 -9.99 -5.88 22.17
N SER A 41 -10.63 -6.97 21.76
CA SER A 41 -10.57 -8.28 22.39
C SER A 41 -9.99 -9.31 21.44
N VAL A 42 -8.93 -10.02 21.89
CA VAL A 42 -8.27 -11.06 21.10
C VAL A 42 -8.16 -12.34 21.91
N ALA A 43 -8.47 -13.48 21.29
CA ALA A 43 -8.15 -14.79 21.81
C ALA A 43 -7.52 -15.67 20.73
N ILE A 44 -6.41 -16.32 21.06
CA ILE A 44 -5.77 -17.30 20.16
C ILE A 44 -6.32 -18.67 20.56
N ASN A 45 -6.96 -19.36 19.62
CA ASN A 45 -7.74 -20.58 19.86
C ASN A 45 -7.02 -21.87 19.46
N GLU A 46 -5.73 -21.77 19.15
CA GLU A 46 -4.88 -22.92 18.82
C GLU A 46 -3.51 -22.83 19.47
N ASN A 47 -2.76 -23.95 19.43
CA ASN A 47 -1.39 -23.97 19.93
C ASN A 47 -0.44 -23.31 18.93
N VAL A 48 0.29 -22.29 19.39
CA VAL A 48 1.29 -21.55 18.59
C VAL A 48 2.70 -21.65 19.16
N ARG A 49 2.92 -22.49 20.19
CA ARG A 49 4.21 -22.57 20.88
C ARG A 49 5.33 -22.99 19.93
N GLY A 50 6.31 -22.12 19.80
CA GLY A 50 7.49 -22.34 18.95
C GLY A 50 7.22 -22.20 17.43
N SER A 51 5.98 -21.89 17.02
CA SER A 51 5.62 -21.68 15.61
C SER A 51 6.21 -20.37 15.08
N ASP A 52 6.43 -20.32 13.76
CA ASP A 52 6.72 -19.10 12.98
C ASP A 52 5.40 -18.45 12.60
N VAL A 53 5.05 -17.36 13.27
CA VAL A 53 3.72 -16.75 13.18
C VAL A 53 3.75 -15.46 12.35
N PHE A 54 2.86 -15.37 11.39
CA PHE A 54 2.60 -14.19 10.59
C PHE A 54 1.22 -13.63 10.93
N ILE A 55 1.13 -12.32 11.14
CA ILE A 55 -0.14 -11.62 11.39
C ILE A 55 -0.37 -10.68 10.21
N LEU A 56 -1.36 -10.97 9.37
CA LEU A 56 -1.77 -10.10 8.28
C LEU A 56 -2.78 -9.07 8.77
N GLN A 57 -2.38 -7.79 8.77
CA GLN A 57 -3.25 -6.69 9.15
C GLN A 57 -2.80 -5.38 8.50
N SER A 58 -3.55 -4.88 7.53
CA SER A 58 -3.37 -3.51 7.04
C SER A 58 -3.81 -2.51 8.10
N THR A 59 -2.99 -1.49 8.35
CA THR A 59 -3.36 -0.43 9.30
C THR A 59 -4.05 0.75 8.60
N CYS A 60 -4.98 0.40 7.67
CA CYS A 60 -5.90 1.33 7.01
C CYS A 60 -7.06 1.74 7.92
N ALA A 61 -7.97 2.56 7.41
CA ALA A 61 -9.16 2.97 8.18
C ALA A 61 -10.08 1.76 8.50
N PRO A 62 -10.58 1.70 9.74
CA PRO A 62 -10.36 2.58 10.89
C PRO A 62 -8.96 2.40 11.50
N THR A 63 -8.07 3.34 11.23
CA THR A 63 -6.62 3.19 11.40
C THR A 63 -6.19 2.86 12.82
N ASN A 64 -6.78 3.53 13.81
CA ASN A 64 -6.43 3.33 15.23
C ASN A 64 -6.86 1.93 15.69
N ASP A 65 -8.02 1.49 15.26
CA ASP A 65 -8.56 0.19 15.63
C ASP A 65 -7.73 -0.95 15.01
N ASN A 66 -7.45 -0.86 13.71
CA ASN A 66 -6.65 -1.87 13.01
C ASN A 66 -5.20 -1.94 13.55
N LEU A 67 -4.63 -0.79 13.93
CA LEU A 67 -3.31 -0.78 14.59
C LEU A 67 -3.39 -1.42 15.97
N MET A 68 -4.43 -1.11 16.77
CA MET A 68 -4.59 -1.69 18.10
C MET A 68 -4.88 -3.20 18.03
N GLU A 69 -5.67 -3.67 17.05
CA GLU A 69 -5.86 -5.10 16.80
C GLU A 69 -4.52 -5.80 16.60
N LEU A 70 -3.67 -5.25 15.73
CA LEU A 70 -2.34 -5.82 15.48
C LEU A 70 -1.50 -5.89 16.76
N ILE A 71 -1.45 -4.80 17.53
CA ILE A 71 -0.67 -4.73 18.78
C ILE A 71 -1.15 -5.78 19.79
N VAL A 72 -2.48 -5.89 19.99
CA VAL A 72 -3.05 -6.85 20.95
C VAL A 72 -2.87 -8.30 20.47
N MET A 73 -2.98 -8.57 19.16
CA MET A 73 -2.68 -9.89 18.60
C MET A 73 -1.23 -10.29 18.80
N VAL A 74 -0.27 -9.39 18.64
CA VAL A 74 1.15 -9.63 18.89
C VAL A 74 1.36 -10.02 20.35
N ASP A 75 0.81 -9.28 21.31
CA ASP A 75 0.95 -9.59 22.74
C ASP A 75 0.34 -10.96 23.09
N ALA A 76 -0.85 -11.27 22.55
CA ALA A 76 -1.50 -12.56 22.77
C ALA A 76 -0.64 -13.74 22.26
N LEU A 77 -0.09 -13.63 21.05
CA LEU A 77 0.78 -14.65 20.45
C LEU A 77 2.11 -14.80 21.20
N ARG A 78 2.70 -13.68 21.61
CA ARG A 78 3.91 -13.68 22.43
C ARG A 78 3.69 -14.39 23.77
N ARG A 79 2.56 -14.11 24.45
CA ARG A 79 2.19 -14.80 25.71
C ARG A 79 1.87 -16.28 25.50
N ALA A 80 1.37 -16.65 24.32
CA ALA A 80 1.17 -18.03 23.90
C ALA A 80 2.46 -18.74 23.48
N SER A 81 3.63 -18.08 23.61
CA SER A 81 4.97 -18.59 23.30
C SER A 81 5.20 -18.90 21.81
N ALA A 82 4.68 -18.10 20.92
CA ALA A 82 5.10 -18.11 19.51
C ALA A 82 6.64 -18.02 19.43
N GLY A 83 7.24 -18.68 18.46
CA GLY A 83 8.69 -18.72 18.30
C GLY A 83 9.24 -17.47 17.63
N ARG A 84 8.55 -16.96 16.61
CA ARG A 84 8.82 -15.72 15.89
C ARG A 84 7.49 -15.09 15.48
N ILE A 85 7.38 -13.76 15.56
CA ILE A 85 6.17 -13.03 15.18
C ILE A 85 6.52 -12.00 14.11
N THR A 86 6.01 -12.20 12.90
CA THR A 86 6.15 -11.27 11.78
C THR A 86 4.85 -10.50 11.57
N ALA A 87 4.89 -9.17 11.71
CA ALA A 87 3.78 -8.31 11.34
C ALA A 87 3.77 -8.07 9.82
N VAL A 88 2.76 -8.56 9.14
CA VAL A 88 2.56 -8.40 7.69
C VAL A 88 1.53 -7.30 7.49
N MET A 89 1.98 -6.13 7.10
CA MET A 89 1.15 -4.94 6.90
C MET A 89 1.12 -4.56 5.43
N PRO A 90 0.17 -5.07 4.62
CA PRO A 90 0.07 -4.68 3.21
C PRO A 90 -0.02 -3.17 3.02
N TYR A 91 -0.66 -2.46 3.95
CA TYR A 91 -0.61 -1.01 4.07
C TYR A 91 -0.14 -0.60 5.46
N PHE A 92 0.95 0.18 5.52
CA PHE A 92 1.47 0.78 6.74
C PHE A 92 0.86 2.17 6.93
N GLY A 93 -0.11 2.28 7.82
CA GLY A 93 -0.74 3.54 8.19
C GLY A 93 0.22 4.49 8.92
N TYR A 94 -0.14 5.79 9.01
CA TYR A 94 0.69 6.84 9.60
C TYR A 94 2.01 7.15 8.85
N ALA A 95 2.29 6.49 7.72
CA ALA A 95 3.52 6.64 6.95
C ALA A 95 3.76 8.07 6.42
N ARG A 96 2.70 8.88 6.22
CA ARG A 96 2.79 10.23 5.66
C ARG A 96 3.46 11.27 6.57
N GLN A 97 3.61 10.97 7.87
CA GLN A 97 4.35 11.78 8.83
C GLN A 97 5.69 11.10 9.18
N ASP A 98 6.57 11.04 8.19
CA ASP A 98 7.89 10.42 8.22
C ASP A 98 9.01 11.37 8.67
N ARG A 99 8.74 12.68 8.70
CA ARG A 99 9.74 13.73 9.01
C ARG A 99 9.11 14.96 9.60
N ARG A 100 9.92 15.75 10.32
CA ARG A 100 9.52 17.09 10.79
C ARG A 100 9.67 18.12 9.67
N VAL A 101 8.62 18.89 9.45
CA VAL A 101 8.70 20.12 8.65
C VAL A 101 9.41 21.20 9.47
N ARG A 102 10.37 21.93 8.86
CA ARG A 102 11.24 22.88 9.57
C ARG A 102 10.52 23.95 10.39
N SER A 103 9.34 24.38 9.96
CA SER A 103 8.56 25.46 10.57
C SER A 103 7.48 24.98 11.55
N ALA A 104 7.33 23.66 11.79
CA ALA A 104 6.23 23.14 12.57
C ALA A 104 6.69 22.25 13.74
N ARG A 105 5.93 22.29 14.84
CA ARG A 105 6.09 21.39 15.99
C ARG A 105 5.14 20.21 15.81
N VAL A 106 5.50 19.28 14.95
CA VAL A 106 4.70 18.11 14.59
C VAL A 106 5.42 16.82 15.00
N PRO A 107 4.69 15.73 15.28
CA PRO A 107 5.29 14.44 15.54
C PRO A 107 5.89 13.83 14.26
N ILE A 108 6.67 12.76 14.44
CA ILE A 108 7.02 11.81 13.40
C ILE A 108 6.21 10.54 13.71
N THR A 109 4.96 10.49 13.24
CA THR A 109 4.00 9.46 13.66
C THR A 109 4.40 8.08 13.15
N ALA A 110 5.07 8.00 12.00
CA ALA A 110 5.63 6.75 11.49
C ALA A 110 6.63 6.13 12.50
N LYS A 111 7.46 6.95 13.16
CA LYS A 111 8.37 6.48 14.22
C LYS A 111 7.61 6.00 15.46
N VAL A 112 6.55 6.71 15.86
CA VAL A 112 5.71 6.30 17.02
C VAL A 112 5.11 4.91 16.80
N VAL A 113 4.58 4.67 15.59
CA VAL A 113 4.02 3.34 15.24
C VAL A 113 5.11 2.27 15.22
N ALA A 114 6.28 2.57 14.66
CA ALA A 114 7.42 1.65 14.65
C ALA A 114 7.86 1.26 16.08
N ASP A 115 7.90 2.25 16.99
CA ASP A 115 8.24 2.01 18.41
C ASP A 115 7.20 1.13 19.10
N PHE A 116 5.91 1.34 18.85
CA PHE A 116 4.86 0.49 19.42
C PHE A 116 5.01 -0.96 18.98
N LEU A 117 5.22 -1.20 17.68
CA LEU A 117 5.39 -2.55 17.14
C LEU A 117 6.66 -3.23 17.68
N SER A 118 7.77 -2.52 17.74
CA SER A 118 9.02 -3.04 18.32
C SER A 118 8.84 -3.35 19.81
N SER A 119 8.20 -2.46 20.57
CA SER A 119 8.03 -2.61 22.02
C SER A 119 7.10 -3.75 22.41
N VAL A 120 6.04 -4.01 21.64
CA VAL A 120 5.11 -5.12 21.92
C VAL A 120 5.73 -6.48 21.61
N GLY A 121 6.79 -6.53 20.81
CA GLY A 121 7.57 -7.75 20.56
C GLY A 121 7.34 -8.37 19.19
N VAL A 122 7.16 -7.53 18.17
CA VAL A 122 7.29 -7.95 16.76
C VAL A 122 8.76 -8.25 16.49
N ASP A 123 9.06 -9.39 15.88
CA ASP A 123 10.43 -9.79 15.52
C ASP A 123 10.83 -9.34 14.13
N ARG A 124 9.85 -9.09 13.23
CA ARG A 124 10.05 -8.67 11.85
C ARG A 124 8.80 -7.95 11.35
N VAL A 125 8.98 -7.00 10.46
CA VAL A 125 7.90 -6.34 9.71
C VAL A 125 8.04 -6.65 8.23
N LEU A 126 6.93 -7.02 7.58
CA LEU A 126 6.82 -7.12 6.14
C LEU A 126 5.72 -6.15 5.68
N THR A 127 6.03 -5.27 4.75
CA THR A 127 5.10 -4.26 4.26
C THR A 127 5.27 -4.06 2.75
N VAL A 128 4.29 -3.39 2.12
CA VAL A 128 4.32 -3.11 0.68
C VAL A 128 4.42 -1.61 0.46
N ASP A 129 5.33 -1.18 -0.42
CA ASP A 129 5.46 0.20 -0.88
C ASP A 129 5.33 1.27 0.22
N LEU A 130 6.26 1.30 1.16
CA LEU A 130 6.31 2.37 2.15
C LEU A 130 6.31 3.75 1.46
N HIS A 131 5.50 4.67 1.98
CA HIS A 131 5.43 6.05 1.48
C HIS A 131 6.81 6.72 1.39
N ALA A 132 7.69 6.38 2.32
CA ALA A 132 9.06 6.82 2.34
C ALA A 132 9.96 5.66 2.80
N GLU A 133 10.92 5.27 1.98
CA GLU A 133 11.77 4.09 2.24
C GLU A 133 12.57 4.20 3.53
N GLN A 134 12.94 5.41 3.95
CA GLN A 134 13.66 5.65 5.22
C GLN A 134 12.86 5.24 6.47
N ILE A 135 11.55 5.01 6.37
CA ILE A 135 10.74 4.49 7.49
C ILE A 135 11.27 3.14 7.98
N GLN A 136 11.88 2.34 7.12
CA GLN A 136 12.55 1.09 7.51
C GLN A 136 13.56 1.32 8.64
N GLY A 137 14.28 2.45 8.62
CA GLY A 137 15.23 2.82 9.66
C GLY A 137 14.62 3.29 10.99
N PHE A 138 13.29 3.36 11.09
CA PHE A 138 12.62 3.71 12.35
C PHE A 138 12.37 2.51 13.25
N PHE A 139 12.49 1.30 12.70
CA PHE A 139 12.31 0.06 13.43
C PHE A 139 13.63 -0.45 14.03
N ASP A 140 13.53 -1.07 15.20
CA ASP A 140 14.64 -1.78 15.82
C ASP A 140 14.69 -3.27 15.43
N VAL A 141 13.79 -3.67 14.53
CA VAL A 141 13.67 -5.04 13.99
C VAL A 141 13.81 -5.00 12.45
N PRO A 142 14.16 -6.13 11.82
CA PRO A 142 14.23 -6.20 10.36
C PRO A 142 12.91 -5.81 9.69
N VAL A 143 13.01 -5.05 8.60
CA VAL A 143 11.86 -4.65 7.78
C VAL A 143 12.08 -5.09 6.35
N ASP A 144 11.16 -5.89 5.83
CA ASP A 144 11.08 -6.23 4.42
C ASP A 144 10.02 -5.33 3.76
N ASN A 145 10.47 -4.30 3.05
CA ASN A 145 9.61 -3.48 2.21
C ASN A 145 9.58 -4.08 0.81
N VAL A 146 8.52 -4.78 0.46
CA VAL A 146 8.31 -5.35 -0.88
C VAL A 146 7.57 -4.37 -1.78
N PHE A 147 7.67 -4.54 -3.10
CA PHE A 147 7.14 -3.59 -4.06
C PHE A 147 5.93 -4.17 -4.79
N GLY A 148 4.83 -3.41 -4.86
CA GLY A 148 3.64 -3.73 -5.66
C GLY A 148 3.87 -3.57 -7.17
N THR A 149 4.97 -2.93 -7.56
CA THR A 149 5.33 -2.68 -8.96
C THR A 149 5.19 -3.90 -9.88
N PRO A 150 5.65 -5.12 -9.54
CA PRO A 150 5.49 -6.28 -10.43
C PRO A 150 4.04 -6.61 -10.74
N VAL A 151 3.16 -6.49 -9.74
CA VAL A 151 1.72 -6.79 -9.90
C VAL A 151 1.06 -5.75 -10.80
N LEU A 152 1.36 -4.46 -10.60
CA LEU A 152 0.85 -3.37 -11.42
C LEU A 152 1.39 -3.46 -12.85
N LEU A 153 2.69 -3.76 -13.01
CA LEU A 153 3.35 -3.87 -14.29
C LEU A 153 2.84 -5.04 -15.13
N GLU A 154 2.53 -6.17 -14.50
CA GLU A 154 1.92 -7.32 -15.18
C GLU A 154 0.57 -6.92 -15.82
N HIS A 155 -0.26 -6.20 -15.08
CA HIS A 155 -1.51 -5.67 -15.63
C HIS A 155 -1.27 -4.66 -16.75
N MET A 156 -0.30 -3.71 -16.57
CA MET A 156 0.05 -2.74 -17.62
C MET A 156 0.47 -3.41 -18.92
N ARG A 157 1.25 -4.50 -18.87
CA ARG A 157 1.71 -5.25 -20.05
C ARG A 157 0.57 -5.96 -20.80
N GLN A 158 -0.54 -6.23 -20.13
CA GLN A 158 -1.73 -6.84 -20.75
C GLN A 158 -2.62 -5.77 -21.43
N GLN A 159 -2.40 -4.49 -21.14
CA GLN A 159 -3.14 -3.40 -21.75
C GLN A 159 -2.57 -3.05 -23.13
N GLN A 160 -3.48 -2.63 -24.05
CA GLN A 160 -3.09 -2.10 -25.33
C GLN A 160 -3.03 -0.56 -25.25
N PHE A 161 -1.89 -0.04 -24.80
CA PHE A 161 -1.64 1.39 -24.79
C PHE A 161 -1.21 1.89 -26.18
N ASP A 162 -1.68 3.07 -26.56
CA ASP A 162 -1.29 3.75 -27.79
C ASP A 162 -0.27 4.86 -27.48
N ASN A 163 0.98 4.65 -27.91
CA ASN A 163 2.08 5.56 -27.68
C ASN A 163 2.17 6.03 -26.19
N PRO A 164 2.39 5.11 -25.23
CA PRO A 164 2.28 5.41 -23.81
C PRO A 164 3.32 6.43 -23.33
N VAL A 165 2.97 7.16 -22.28
CA VAL A 165 3.90 7.99 -21.48
C VAL A 165 3.59 7.81 -20.00
N VAL A 166 4.62 7.51 -19.22
CA VAL A 166 4.49 7.42 -17.76
C VAL A 166 4.52 8.82 -17.17
N VAL A 167 3.61 9.10 -16.25
CA VAL A 167 3.42 10.44 -15.69
C VAL A 167 3.65 10.43 -14.18
N SER A 168 4.55 11.27 -13.70
CA SER A 168 4.65 11.57 -12.27
C SER A 168 3.63 12.64 -11.89
N PRO A 169 2.77 12.40 -10.89
CA PRO A 169 1.75 13.38 -10.47
C PRO A 169 2.33 14.60 -9.76
N ASP A 170 3.60 14.54 -9.36
CA ASP A 170 4.36 15.64 -8.76
C ASP A 170 5.87 15.38 -8.82
N ILE A 171 6.67 16.34 -8.32
CA ILE A 171 8.14 16.22 -8.31
C ILE A 171 8.61 15.09 -7.38
N GLY A 172 7.90 14.82 -6.28
CA GLY A 172 8.25 13.77 -5.30
C GLY A 172 8.18 12.36 -5.89
N GLY A 173 7.21 12.10 -6.79
CA GLY A 173 6.98 10.81 -7.43
C GLY A 173 7.88 10.48 -8.62
N VAL A 174 8.78 11.40 -9.04
CA VAL A 174 9.58 11.24 -10.28
C VAL A 174 10.43 9.97 -10.26
N VAL A 175 11.04 9.62 -9.13
CA VAL A 175 11.89 8.42 -9.02
C VAL A 175 11.05 7.17 -9.30
N ARG A 176 9.86 7.06 -8.71
CA ARG A 176 8.91 5.97 -8.94
C ARG A 176 8.48 5.91 -10.40
N ALA A 177 8.02 7.04 -10.95
CA ALA A 177 7.57 7.11 -12.34
C ALA A 177 8.68 6.70 -13.32
N ARG A 178 9.93 7.08 -13.06
CA ARG A 178 11.08 6.66 -13.88
C ARG A 178 11.35 5.16 -13.78
N ALA A 179 11.20 4.56 -12.60
CA ALA A 179 11.34 3.13 -12.43
C ALA A 179 10.29 2.36 -13.26
N PHE A 180 9.02 2.81 -13.22
CA PHE A 180 7.97 2.24 -14.07
C PHE A 180 8.26 2.42 -15.56
N ALA A 181 8.66 3.63 -15.99
CA ALA A 181 9.00 3.91 -17.39
C ALA A 181 10.10 2.97 -17.90
N LYS A 182 11.16 2.76 -17.09
CA LYS A 182 12.24 1.83 -17.43
C LYS A 182 11.76 0.38 -17.58
N LEU A 183 10.86 -0.07 -16.71
CA LEU A 183 10.29 -1.43 -16.76
C LEU A 183 9.23 -1.61 -17.87
N MET A 184 8.80 -0.50 -18.49
CA MET A 184 7.93 -0.44 -19.66
C MET A 184 8.72 -0.09 -20.93
N ASP A 185 9.81 -0.79 -21.17
CA ASP A 185 10.67 -0.65 -22.37
C ASP A 185 11.21 0.78 -22.58
N ASP A 186 11.65 1.43 -21.49
CA ASP A 186 12.14 2.82 -21.48
C ASP A 186 11.14 3.83 -22.06
N THR A 187 9.86 3.61 -21.80
CA THR A 187 8.79 4.53 -22.17
C THR A 187 9.09 5.96 -21.68
N ASP A 188 8.68 6.97 -22.45
CA ASP A 188 8.87 8.37 -22.10
C ASP A 188 8.25 8.74 -20.75
N LEU A 189 8.82 9.75 -20.09
CA LEU A 189 8.39 10.28 -18.81
C LEU A 189 7.87 11.71 -18.95
N ALA A 190 6.71 11.99 -18.39
CA ALA A 190 6.21 13.34 -18.15
C ALA A 190 6.07 13.62 -16.65
N ILE A 191 6.15 14.90 -16.26
CA ILE A 191 6.07 15.33 -14.87
C ILE A 191 5.06 16.46 -14.76
N ILE A 192 4.18 16.39 -13.76
CA ILE A 192 3.26 17.48 -13.41
C ILE A 192 3.90 18.34 -12.32
N ASP A 193 4.31 19.54 -12.69
CA ASP A 193 4.85 20.54 -11.76
C ASP A 193 3.70 21.44 -11.25
N LYS A 194 3.45 21.35 -9.95
CA LYS A 194 2.39 22.11 -9.26
C LYS A 194 2.94 23.42 -8.73
N ARG A 195 2.64 24.54 -9.39
CA ARG A 195 3.04 25.86 -8.93
C ARG A 195 1.85 26.61 -8.32
N ARG A 196 2.08 27.22 -7.16
CA ARG A 196 1.19 28.23 -6.59
C ARG A 196 1.83 29.60 -6.84
N PRO A 197 1.38 30.37 -7.83
CA PRO A 197 2.01 31.67 -8.15
C PRO A 197 1.91 32.68 -7.01
N SER A 198 0.85 32.60 -6.18
CA SER A 198 0.66 33.41 -4.96
C SER A 198 -0.42 32.81 -4.07
N ALA A 199 -0.52 33.27 -2.79
CA ALA A 199 -1.64 32.94 -1.92
C ALA A 199 -2.96 33.37 -2.57
N ASN A 200 -3.98 32.50 -2.59
CA ASN A 200 -5.31 32.70 -3.19
C ASN A 200 -5.40 32.64 -4.72
N VAL A 201 -4.35 32.21 -5.44
CA VAL A 201 -4.45 31.93 -6.89
C VAL A 201 -4.62 30.43 -7.14
N SER A 202 -5.45 30.06 -8.12
CA SER A 202 -5.67 28.69 -8.54
C SER A 202 -4.33 28.01 -8.83
N GLN A 203 -4.17 26.77 -8.39
CA GLN A 203 -2.98 25.97 -8.64
C GLN A 203 -2.82 25.75 -10.14
N VAL A 204 -1.75 26.25 -10.74
CA VAL A 204 -1.43 26.01 -12.15
C VAL A 204 -0.57 24.75 -12.24
N MET A 205 -0.98 23.84 -13.11
CA MET A 205 -0.23 22.62 -13.39
C MET A 205 0.55 22.82 -14.71
N HIS A 206 1.86 22.74 -14.62
CA HIS A 206 2.74 22.71 -15.79
C HIS A 206 3.12 21.26 -16.07
N ILE A 207 2.94 20.84 -17.32
CA ILE A 207 3.35 19.51 -17.77
C ILE A 207 4.71 19.65 -18.44
N ILE A 208 5.68 18.90 -17.94
CA ILE A 208 7.02 18.76 -18.51
C ILE A 208 7.06 17.42 -19.23
N GLY A 209 7.24 17.42 -20.54
CA GLY A 209 7.16 16.24 -21.41
C GLY A 209 6.03 16.35 -22.41
N ASP A 210 6.04 15.48 -23.43
CA ASP A 210 5.01 15.47 -24.49
C ASP A 210 3.92 14.45 -24.16
N VAL A 211 2.67 14.92 -24.06
CA VAL A 211 1.50 14.09 -23.71
C VAL A 211 0.42 14.12 -24.80
N LYS A 212 0.62 14.95 -25.85
CA LYS A 212 -0.41 15.17 -26.86
C LYS A 212 -0.63 13.93 -27.73
N GLY A 213 -1.87 13.48 -27.81
CA GLY A 213 -2.27 12.31 -28.60
C GLY A 213 -1.82 10.97 -28.01
N ARG A 214 -1.33 10.96 -26.77
CA ARG A 214 -0.74 9.79 -26.11
C ARG A 214 -1.64 9.24 -25.00
N ASP A 215 -1.44 7.98 -24.64
CA ASP A 215 -1.99 7.39 -23.44
C ASP A 215 -1.09 7.72 -22.25
N CYS A 216 -1.63 8.47 -21.30
CA CYS A 216 -0.90 8.91 -20.11
C CYS A 216 -1.15 7.96 -18.96
N ILE A 217 -0.08 7.45 -18.34
CA ILE A 217 -0.14 6.49 -17.24
C ILE A 217 0.43 7.15 -15.99
N ILE A 218 -0.45 7.66 -15.11
CA ILE A 218 -0.05 8.26 -13.83
C ILE A 218 0.29 7.13 -12.86
N VAL A 219 1.43 7.22 -12.18
CA VAL A 219 1.84 6.25 -11.16
C VAL A 219 2.11 6.92 -9.82
N ASP A 220 1.55 6.35 -8.74
CA ASP A 220 1.74 6.85 -7.37
C ASP A 220 1.82 5.69 -6.36
N ASP A 221 2.19 5.96 -5.09
CA ASP A 221 2.13 4.94 -4.04
C ASP A 221 0.71 4.79 -3.48
N MET A 222 0.01 5.89 -3.29
CA MET A 222 -1.32 5.87 -2.70
C MET A 222 -2.25 6.94 -3.28
N ILE A 223 -3.54 6.64 -3.22
CA ILE A 223 -4.58 7.61 -3.54
C ILE A 223 -5.42 7.83 -2.29
N ASP A 224 -5.34 9.04 -1.74
CA ASP A 224 -6.12 9.43 -0.56
C ASP A 224 -7.49 9.97 -0.98
N THR A 225 -7.68 11.27 -1.06
CA THR A 225 -8.96 11.87 -1.49
C THR A 225 -9.17 11.86 -3.00
N GLY A 226 -8.17 11.49 -3.78
CA GLY A 226 -8.20 11.53 -5.24
C GLY A 226 -8.09 12.94 -5.86
N GLY A 227 -8.26 14.00 -5.08
CA GLY A 227 -8.34 15.37 -5.63
C GLY A 227 -7.11 15.80 -6.43
N THR A 228 -5.91 15.44 -5.99
CA THR A 228 -4.67 15.72 -6.74
C THR A 228 -4.60 14.94 -8.05
N LEU A 229 -4.93 13.66 -7.99
CA LEU A 229 -4.92 12.75 -9.13
C LEU A 229 -5.94 13.20 -10.20
N CYS A 230 -7.16 13.55 -9.78
CA CYS A 230 -8.22 14.01 -10.70
C CYS A 230 -7.83 15.31 -11.42
N LYS A 231 -7.27 16.29 -10.70
CA LYS A 231 -6.74 17.51 -11.32
C LYS A 231 -5.57 17.24 -12.26
N ALA A 232 -4.71 16.27 -11.93
CA ALA A 232 -3.64 15.83 -12.82
C ALA A 232 -4.21 15.27 -14.14
N ALA A 233 -5.24 14.43 -14.06
CA ALA A 233 -5.91 13.86 -15.21
C ALA A 233 -6.60 14.94 -16.09
N GLU A 234 -7.27 15.91 -15.46
CA GLU A 234 -7.86 17.06 -16.17
C GLU A 234 -6.79 17.88 -16.91
N ALA A 235 -5.64 18.14 -16.26
CA ALA A 235 -4.54 18.86 -16.87
C ALA A 235 -3.97 18.09 -18.08
N LEU A 236 -3.79 16.77 -17.98
CA LEU A 236 -3.33 15.94 -19.08
C LEU A 236 -4.32 15.96 -20.24
N LYS A 237 -5.62 15.80 -19.99
CA LYS A 237 -6.66 15.88 -21.02
C LYS A 237 -6.68 17.26 -21.67
N SER A 238 -6.55 18.35 -20.93
CA SER A 238 -6.51 19.72 -21.48
C SER A 238 -5.28 19.98 -22.37
N HIS A 239 -4.18 19.25 -22.14
CA HIS A 239 -2.97 19.28 -22.98
C HIS A 239 -3.02 18.25 -24.12
N GLY A 240 -4.17 17.63 -24.36
CA GLY A 240 -4.42 16.77 -25.51
C GLY A 240 -4.07 15.30 -25.30
N ALA A 241 -3.93 14.81 -24.06
CA ALA A 241 -3.81 13.40 -23.80
C ALA A 241 -5.01 12.62 -24.36
N LYS A 242 -4.76 11.48 -25.00
CA LYS A 242 -5.79 10.63 -25.61
C LYS A 242 -6.60 9.90 -24.52
N ARG A 243 -5.93 9.14 -23.68
CA ARG A 243 -6.49 8.47 -22.49
C ARG A 243 -5.63 8.76 -21.28
N VAL A 244 -6.22 8.68 -20.09
CA VAL A 244 -5.50 8.84 -18.82
C VAL A 244 -5.82 7.66 -17.92
N PHE A 245 -4.80 6.89 -17.63
CA PHE A 245 -4.82 5.78 -16.68
C PHE A 245 -4.10 6.21 -15.40
N ALA A 246 -4.49 5.62 -14.28
CA ALA A 246 -3.76 5.81 -13.05
C ALA A 246 -3.51 4.46 -12.35
N TYR A 247 -2.33 4.31 -11.79
CA TYR A 247 -1.91 3.11 -11.06
C TYR A 247 -1.36 3.51 -9.70
N ALA A 248 -1.85 2.87 -8.65
CA ALA A 248 -1.34 3.07 -7.31
C ALA A 248 -1.41 1.78 -6.49
N THR A 249 -0.48 1.62 -5.55
CA THR A 249 -0.48 0.46 -4.67
C THR A 249 -1.60 0.55 -3.64
N HIS A 250 -1.77 1.71 -2.99
CA HIS A 250 -2.66 1.84 -1.83
C HIS A 250 -3.91 2.68 -2.10
N PRO A 251 -5.10 2.04 -2.19
CA PRO A 251 -6.38 2.74 -2.31
C PRO A 251 -6.89 3.21 -0.95
N VAL A 252 -6.32 4.29 -0.41
CA VAL A 252 -6.76 4.84 0.88
C VAL A 252 -8.19 5.36 0.79
N PHE A 253 -8.54 6.04 -0.30
CA PHE A 253 -9.87 6.49 -0.69
C PHE A 253 -10.68 7.13 0.44
N SER A 254 -10.07 8.10 1.11
CA SER A 254 -10.73 8.83 2.19
C SER A 254 -11.59 10.00 1.69
N GLY A 255 -12.44 10.49 2.56
CA GLY A 255 -13.24 11.69 2.32
C GLY A 255 -14.10 11.58 1.06
N ASN A 256 -13.92 12.51 0.12
CA ASN A 256 -14.72 12.58 -1.12
C ASN A 256 -14.13 11.75 -2.29
N ALA A 257 -13.29 10.75 -2.03
CA ALA A 257 -12.59 10.00 -3.08
C ALA A 257 -13.55 9.37 -4.10
N VAL A 258 -14.64 8.76 -3.65
CA VAL A 258 -15.64 8.13 -4.52
C VAL A 258 -16.15 9.14 -5.55
N LYS A 259 -16.67 10.28 -5.07
CA LYS A 259 -17.19 11.34 -5.92
C LYS A 259 -16.11 11.89 -6.87
N ASN A 260 -14.93 12.18 -6.33
CA ASN A 260 -13.85 12.75 -7.14
C ASN A 260 -13.44 11.82 -8.29
N ILE A 261 -13.34 10.51 -8.01
CA ILE A 261 -12.95 9.51 -9.01
C ILE A 261 -14.08 9.30 -10.04
N GLU A 262 -15.33 9.20 -9.59
CA GLU A 262 -16.49 9.04 -10.46
C GLU A 262 -16.60 10.20 -11.46
N GLU A 263 -16.43 11.45 -11.01
CA GLU A 263 -16.51 12.66 -11.81
C GLU A 263 -15.21 12.96 -12.61
N SER A 264 -14.11 12.22 -12.37
CA SER A 264 -12.80 12.51 -12.96
C SER A 264 -12.70 12.21 -14.45
N ALA A 265 -11.69 12.81 -15.07
CA ALA A 265 -11.30 12.54 -16.45
C ALA A 265 -10.39 11.28 -16.59
N ILE A 266 -10.26 10.48 -15.53
CA ILE A 266 -9.53 9.22 -15.56
C ILE A 266 -10.35 8.18 -16.31
N ASP A 267 -9.73 7.51 -17.28
CA ASP A 267 -10.38 6.45 -18.05
C ASP A 267 -10.41 5.13 -17.27
N GLU A 268 -9.34 4.80 -16.54
CA GLU A 268 -9.27 3.65 -15.63
C GLU A 268 -8.27 3.92 -14.50
N LEU A 269 -8.64 3.51 -13.29
CA LEU A 269 -7.81 3.54 -12.10
C LEU A 269 -7.55 2.12 -11.61
N VAL A 270 -6.27 1.72 -11.52
CA VAL A 270 -5.86 0.39 -11.10
C VAL A 270 -5.15 0.49 -9.75
N VAL A 271 -5.60 -0.30 -8.78
CA VAL A 271 -5.05 -0.34 -7.42
C VAL A 271 -4.85 -1.77 -6.95
N THR A 272 -4.22 -1.95 -5.78
CA THR A 272 -4.07 -3.30 -5.20
C THR A 272 -5.06 -3.53 -4.06
N ASP A 273 -5.16 -4.80 -3.60
CA ASP A 273 -5.95 -5.18 -2.43
C ASP A 273 -5.17 -5.04 -1.10
N SER A 274 -4.16 -4.16 -1.07
CA SER A 274 -3.50 -3.74 0.18
C SER A 274 -4.48 -3.10 1.17
N ILE A 275 -5.53 -2.48 0.65
CA ILE A 275 -6.69 -1.94 1.35
C ILE A 275 -7.93 -2.41 0.59
N PRO A 276 -8.95 -2.97 1.24
CA PRO A 276 -10.18 -3.38 0.57
C PRO A 276 -10.96 -2.16 0.03
N LEU A 277 -11.57 -2.33 -1.14
CA LEU A 277 -12.46 -1.30 -1.70
C LEU A 277 -13.83 -1.33 -1.01
N SER A 278 -14.37 -0.13 -0.76
CA SER A 278 -15.78 -0.01 -0.37
C SER A 278 -16.72 -0.41 -1.52
N GLU A 279 -17.94 -0.85 -1.18
CA GLU A 279 -18.94 -1.17 -2.20
C GLU A 279 -19.30 0.03 -3.07
N GLU A 280 -19.28 1.23 -2.50
CA GLU A 280 -19.51 2.48 -3.23
C GLU A 280 -18.40 2.70 -4.28
N MET A 281 -17.13 2.45 -3.93
CA MET A 281 -16.02 2.60 -4.88
C MET A 281 -16.08 1.55 -5.99
N LYS A 282 -16.43 0.31 -5.68
CA LYS A 282 -16.64 -0.76 -6.68
C LYS A 282 -17.76 -0.39 -7.66
N ALA A 283 -18.82 0.23 -7.16
CA ALA A 283 -19.99 0.63 -7.96
C ALA A 283 -19.68 1.72 -9.00
N THR A 284 -18.60 2.51 -8.85
CA THR A 284 -18.20 3.51 -9.84
C THR A 284 -17.83 2.91 -11.19
N GLY A 285 -17.43 1.64 -11.23
CA GLY A 285 -16.96 0.94 -12.44
C GLY A 285 -15.66 1.48 -13.04
N LYS A 286 -15.00 2.45 -12.36
CA LYS A 286 -13.74 3.06 -12.82
C LYS A 286 -12.49 2.46 -12.18
N VAL A 287 -12.64 1.63 -11.14
CA VAL A 287 -11.53 1.11 -10.34
C VAL A 287 -11.40 -0.38 -10.51
N SER A 288 -10.26 -0.81 -11.00
CA SER A 288 -9.82 -2.22 -11.06
C SER A 288 -8.91 -2.53 -9.89
N GLN A 289 -9.19 -3.62 -9.15
CA GLN A 289 -8.40 -4.03 -8.00
C GLN A 289 -7.62 -5.31 -8.27
N LEU A 290 -6.28 -5.23 -8.18
CA LEU A 290 -5.37 -6.35 -8.34
C LEU A 290 -5.01 -6.97 -6.99
N THR A 291 -4.80 -8.29 -6.96
CA THR A 291 -4.45 -8.97 -5.71
C THR A 291 -2.95 -9.07 -5.49
N LEU A 292 -2.50 -8.73 -4.28
CA LEU A 292 -1.13 -8.92 -3.80
C LEU A 292 -0.87 -10.35 -3.30
N SER A 293 -1.89 -11.21 -3.30
CA SER A 293 -1.79 -12.53 -2.65
C SER A 293 -0.65 -13.39 -3.19
N GLY A 294 -0.36 -13.35 -4.50
CA GLY A 294 0.75 -14.10 -5.11
C GLY A 294 2.10 -13.64 -4.60
N MET A 295 2.33 -12.33 -4.61
CA MET A 295 3.58 -11.72 -4.15
C MET A 295 3.78 -11.91 -2.64
N LEU A 296 2.73 -11.66 -1.85
CA LEU A 296 2.81 -11.79 -0.40
C LEU A 296 2.99 -13.26 0.03
N SER A 297 2.31 -14.22 -0.59
CA SER A 297 2.52 -15.64 -0.28
C SER A 297 3.97 -16.08 -0.54
N GLU A 298 4.57 -15.63 -1.63
CA GLU A 298 5.99 -15.91 -1.91
C GLU A 298 6.91 -15.22 -0.90
N ALA A 299 6.63 -13.97 -0.52
CA ALA A 299 7.39 -13.27 0.51
C ALA A 299 7.32 -13.98 1.87
N LEU A 300 6.12 -14.40 2.31
CA LEU A 300 5.94 -15.14 3.55
C LEU A 300 6.71 -16.48 3.52
N ARG A 301 6.60 -17.22 2.40
CA ARG A 301 7.33 -18.48 2.21
C ARG A 301 8.84 -18.26 2.35
N ARG A 302 9.39 -17.23 1.71
CA ARG A 302 10.82 -16.89 1.78
C ARG A 302 11.25 -16.51 3.19
N VAL A 303 10.49 -15.66 3.88
CA VAL A 303 10.77 -15.29 5.27
C VAL A 303 10.81 -16.54 6.17
N SER A 304 9.82 -17.43 6.02
CA SER A 304 9.76 -18.66 6.82
C SER A 304 10.88 -19.65 6.51
N ASN A 305 11.34 -19.69 5.25
CA ASN A 305 12.43 -20.54 4.81
C ASN A 305 13.82 -19.90 4.94
N GLU A 306 13.90 -18.65 5.45
CA GLU A 306 15.15 -17.87 5.54
C GLU A 306 15.81 -17.62 4.16
N GLU A 307 14.98 -17.47 3.12
CA GLU A 307 15.41 -17.14 1.75
C GLU A 307 15.45 -15.63 1.52
N SER A 308 16.22 -15.18 0.52
CA SER A 308 16.31 -13.76 0.15
C SER A 308 15.01 -13.19 -0.38
N ILE A 309 14.51 -12.11 0.23
CA ILE A 309 13.36 -11.34 -0.26
C ILE A 309 13.76 -10.46 -1.45
N SER A 310 14.95 -9.84 -1.44
CA SER A 310 15.42 -8.97 -2.53
C SER A 310 15.48 -9.68 -3.87
N ALA A 311 15.76 -10.98 -3.89
CA ALA A 311 15.75 -11.79 -5.12
C ALA A 311 14.38 -11.85 -5.83
N MET A 312 13.29 -11.43 -5.18
CA MET A 312 11.98 -11.30 -5.84
C MET A 312 11.89 -10.10 -6.79
N PHE A 313 12.83 -9.15 -6.70
CA PHE A 313 12.80 -7.84 -7.39
C PHE A 313 14.07 -7.59 -8.20
N GLU A 314 14.87 -8.61 -8.46
CA GLU A 314 16.01 -8.54 -9.38
C GLU A 314 15.47 -8.60 -10.83
N TYR A 315 15.54 -7.45 -11.56
CA TYR A 315 15.09 -7.28 -12.94
C TYR A 315 16.26 -7.07 -13.89
#